data_cdccc34910177a155d363ccfbad04af3
#
_entry.id   cdccc34910177a155d363ccfbad04af3
#
_cell.length_a   1.000
_cell.length_b   1.000
_cell.length_c   1.000
_cell.angle_alpha   90.00
_cell.angle_beta   90.00
_cell.angle_gamma   90.00
#
_symmetry.space_group_name_H-M   'P 1'
#
loop_
_entity.id
_entity.type
_entity.pdbx_description
1 polymer ?
#
loop_
_entity_poly.entity_id
_entity_poly.type
_entity_poly.pdbx_seq_one_letter_code
_entity_poly.pdbx_strand_id
1 'polypeptide(L)'
;GHYESEKYFIDYKKEIIQFFKIKKEKVDINNRYKKDIDNSNSVSICIRQNRYSEGKHKDHDKSNKFTKDTIDYIYKSIEHIKKNVEKPKFFIWSNDLSNLSGYFNQDECIFIDNKQNKSVNDFYLFNFCKHFIVGPTSFHWWGAWLNENPNKICIRPLNLNPSNNIDFWPENWVSI
;
A
#
# COMPACT_ATOMS: atom_id res chain seq x y z
N GLY A 1 -7.65 -22.02 -3.37
CA GLY A 1 -8.69 -21.14 -2.83
C GLY A 1 -8.21 -19.71 -2.70
N HIS A 2 -9.13 -18.77 -2.76
CA HIS A 2 -8.83 -17.37 -2.45
C HIS A 2 -8.98 -17.17 -0.94
N TYR A 3 -7.85 -17.17 -0.22
CA TYR A 3 -7.83 -16.93 1.23
C TYR A 3 -7.75 -15.41 1.47
N GLU A 4 -8.88 -14.72 1.33
CA GLU A 4 -8.97 -13.27 1.37
C GLU A 4 -9.33 -12.74 2.77
N SER A 5 -8.78 -13.37 3.82
CA SER A 5 -8.91 -12.91 5.22
C SER A 5 -7.76 -13.47 6.05
N GLU A 6 -7.21 -12.65 6.96
CA GLU A 6 -6.20 -13.11 7.92
C GLU A 6 -6.74 -14.19 8.88
N LYS A 7 -8.06 -14.27 9.09
CA LYS A 7 -8.69 -15.26 9.99
C LYS A 7 -8.36 -16.71 9.62
N TYR A 8 -8.01 -16.98 8.35
CA TYR A 8 -7.61 -18.32 7.91
C TYR A 8 -6.20 -18.72 8.34
N PHE A 9 -5.33 -17.78 8.71
CA PHE A 9 -3.90 -18.03 8.90
C PHE A 9 -3.23 -17.18 9.97
N ILE A 10 -3.99 -16.43 10.76
CA ILE A 10 -3.45 -15.51 11.77
C ILE A 10 -2.61 -16.27 12.84
N ASP A 11 -3.00 -17.49 13.18
CA ASP A 11 -2.30 -18.32 14.15
C ASP A 11 -0.88 -18.74 13.68
N TYR A 12 -0.65 -18.70 12.37
CA TYR A 12 0.63 -19.00 11.73
C TYR A 12 1.38 -17.76 11.26
N LYS A 13 1.06 -16.60 11.81
CA LYS A 13 1.61 -15.32 11.35
C LYS A 13 3.13 -15.30 11.35
N LYS A 14 3.77 -15.82 12.40
CA LYS A 14 5.24 -15.83 12.52
C LYS A 14 5.89 -16.68 11.44
N GLU A 15 5.36 -17.86 11.19
CA GLU A 15 5.82 -18.79 10.17
C GLU A 15 5.65 -18.19 8.77
N ILE A 16 4.51 -17.56 8.51
CA ILE A 16 4.24 -16.90 7.24
C ILE A 16 5.20 -15.73 7.01
N ILE A 17 5.44 -14.90 8.02
CA ILE A 17 6.42 -13.80 7.91
C ILE A 17 7.81 -14.35 7.59
N GLN A 18 8.24 -15.43 8.26
CA GLN A 18 9.54 -16.05 7.96
C GLN A 18 9.58 -16.66 6.56
N PHE A 19 8.51 -17.30 6.11
CA PHE A 19 8.41 -17.88 4.77
C PHE A 19 8.49 -16.81 3.66
N PHE A 20 7.81 -15.68 3.86
CA PHE A 20 7.81 -14.56 2.92
C PHE A 20 9.00 -13.60 3.11
N LYS A 21 9.92 -13.89 4.03
CA LYS A 21 11.10 -13.07 4.23
C LYS A 21 11.92 -12.99 2.95
N ILE A 22 11.93 -11.81 2.37
CA ILE A 22 12.59 -11.61 1.09
C ILE A 22 14.09 -11.80 1.27
N LYS A 23 14.67 -12.68 0.47
CA LYS A 23 16.11 -12.89 0.47
C LYS A 23 16.81 -11.62 -0.03
N LYS A 24 17.62 -11.01 0.85
CA LYS A 24 18.28 -9.70 0.58
C LYS A 24 19.06 -9.69 -0.73
N GLU A 25 19.69 -10.80 -1.09
CA GLU A 25 20.45 -10.96 -2.34
C GLU A 25 19.60 -10.89 -3.62
N LYS A 26 18.29 -10.96 -3.52
CA LYS A 26 17.36 -10.87 -4.65
C LYS A 26 16.78 -9.48 -4.86
N VAL A 27 17.09 -8.54 -3.98
CA VAL A 27 16.53 -7.19 -3.96
C VAL A 27 17.65 -6.18 -4.00
N ASP A 28 17.48 -5.12 -4.77
CA ASP A 28 18.40 -3.99 -4.76
C ASP A 28 18.25 -3.21 -3.45
N ILE A 29 19.08 -3.58 -2.47
CA ILE A 29 19.14 -2.92 -1.15
C ILE A 29 19.75 -1.52 -1.20
N ASN A 30 20.43 -1.18 -2.30
CA ASN A 30 21.02 0.15 -2.52
C ASN A 30 20.04 1.08 -3.25
N ASN A 31 18.78 0.69 -3.40
CA ASN A 31 17.76 1.52 -4.01
C ASN A 31 17.74 2.92 -3.38
N ARG A 32 17.73 3.95 -4.23
CA ARG A 32 17.76 5.36 -3.81
C ARG A 32 16.67 5.72 -2.79
N TYR A 33 15.50 5.10 -2.91
CA TYR A 33 14.37 5.35 -2.02
C TYR A 33 14.51 4.70 -0.64
N LYS A 34 15.30 3.62 -0.52
CA LYS A 34 15.47 2.89 0.73
C LYS A 34 16.02 3.79 1.83
N LYS A 35 17.03 4.62 1.50
CA LYS A 35 17.63 5.57 2.44
C LYS A 35 16.62 6.60 2.95
N ASP A 36 15.77 7.11 2.06
CA ASP A 36 14.73 8.08 2.43
C ASP A 36 13.65 7.44 3.31
N ILE A 37 13.26 6.21 3.01
CA ILE A 37 12.31 5.43 3.80
C ILE A 37 12.83 5.20 5.21
N ASP A 38 14.09 4.76 5.36
CA ASP A 38 14.70 4.47 6.65
C ASP A 38 14.85 5.70 7.53
N ASN A 39 15.23 6.84 6.93
CA ASN A 39 15.54 8.08 7.64
C ASN A 39 14.30 8.98 7.90
N SER A 40 13.10 8.52 7.60
CA SER A 40 11.87 9.30 7.77
C SER A 40 10.82 8.54 8.57
N ASN A 41 9.77 9.23 9.01
CA ASN A 41 8.52 8.60 9.43
C ASN A 41 7.73 8.23 8.18
N SER A 42 8.22 7.19 7.53
CA SER A 42 7.76 6.77 6.20
C SER A 42 6.38 6.15 6.22
N VAL A 43 5.55 6.59 5.30
CA VAL A 43 4.17 6.12 5.09
C VAL A 43 4.04 5.63 3.67
N SER A 44 3.69 4.36 3.48
CA SER A 44 3.44 3.83 2.15
C SER A 44 2.00 4.10 1.70
N ILE A 45 1.85 4.52 0.46
CA ILE A 45 0.57 4.69 -0.24
C ILE A 45 0.62 3.88 -1.53
N CYS A 46 -0.40 3.08 -1.81
CA CYS A 46 -0.48 2.34 -3.06
C CYS A 46 -1.80 2.64 -3.78
N ILE A 47 -1.68 3.07 -5.03
CA ILE A 47 -2.81 3.48 -5.87
C ILE A 47 -2.89 2.56 -7.07
N ARG A 48 -3.99 1.83 -7.22
CA ARG A 48 -4.29 1.06 -8.41
C ARG A 48 -5.16 1.88 -9.34
N GLN A 49 -4.61 2.32 -10.45
CA GLN A 49 -5.37 2.95 -11.53
C GLN A 49 -5.87 1.90 -12.54
N ASN A 50 -6.85 2.28 -13.32
CA ASN A 50 -7.35 1.51 -14.46
C ASN A 50 -7.89 0.10 -14.12
N ARG A 51 -8.32 -0.14 -12.86
CA ARG A 51 -8.69 -1.47 -12.36
C ARG A 51 -9.75 -2.18 -13.22
N TYR A 52 -10.73 -1.44 -13.71
CA TYR A 52 -11.85 -1.98 -14.48
C TYR A 52 -11.78 -1.66 -15.98
N SER A 53 -10.72 -1.01 -16.44
CA SER A 53 -10.48 -0.73 -17.88
C SER A 53 -9.50 -1.71 -18.52
N GLU A 54 -9.01 -2.70 -17.76
CA GLU A 54 -8.16 -3.78 -18.23
C GLU A 54 -8.99 -5.03 -18.55
N GLY A 55 -8.60 -5.78 -19.57
CA GLY A 55 -9.24 -7.05 -19.92
C GLY A 55 -10.37 -6.93 -20.97
N LYS A 56 -11.22 -7.98 -21.07
CA LYS A 56 -12.23 -8.12 -22.12
C LYS A 56 -13.48 -7.24 -21.89
N HIS A 57 -13.83 -6.99 -20.63
CA HIS A 57 -15.00 -6.19 -20.24
C HIS A 57 -14.53 -4.88 -19.60
N LYS A 58 -14.26 -3.89 -20.47
CA LYS A 58 -13.77 -2.58 -20.03
C LYS A 58 -14.92 -1.72 -19.53
N ASP A 59 -14.77 -1.20 -18.33
CA ASP A 59 -15.68 -0.22 -17.73
C ASP A 59 -14.88 0.99 -17.27
N HIS A 60 -14.78 1.99 -18.13
CA HIS A 60 -13.97 3.18 -17.88
C HIS A 60 -14.58 4.06 -16.78
N ASP A 61 -15.92 4.18 -16.73
CA ASP A 61 -16.60 5.00 -15.72
C ASP A 61 -16.42 4.42 -14.33
N LYS A 62 -16.60 3.10 -14.21
CA LYS A 62 -16.33 2.38 -12.96
C LYS A 62 -14.85 2.50 -12.54
N SER A 63 -13.94 2.42 -13.51
CA SER A 63 -12.50 2.58 -13.26
C SER A 63 -12.16 3.98 -12.74
N ASN A 64 -12.69 5.01 -13.38
CA ASN A 64 -12.48 6.41 -12.98
C ASN A 64 -13.08 6.68 -11.59
N LYS A 65 -14.30 6.18 -11.35
CA LYS A 65 -14.94 6.29 -10.03
C LYS A 65 -14.11 5.61 -8.95
N PHE A 66 -13.63 4.39 -9.19
CA PHE A 66 -12.80 3.65 -8.24
C PHE A 66 -11.49 4.40 -7.92
N THR A 67 -10.84 4.97 -8.94
CA THR A 67 -9.62 5.77 -8.74
C THR A 67 -9.92 7.01 -7.91
N LYS A 68 -10.99 7.74 -8.22
CA LYS A 68 -11.43 8.92 -7.46
C LYS A 68 -11.74 8.56 -6.00
N ASP A 69 -12.56 7.56 -5.77
CA ASP A 69 -12.92 7.10 -4.42
C ASP A 69 -11.67 6.68 -3.61
N THR A 70 -10.68 6.07 -4.29
CA THR A 70 -9.39 5.72 -3.67
C THR A 70 -8.59 6.97 -3.29
N ILE A 71 -8.53 7.98 -4.15
CA ILE A 71 -7.82 9.24 -3.87
C ILE A 71 -8.49 10.00 -2.72
N ASP A 72 -9.82 10.08 -2.70
CA ASP A 72 -10.59 10.72 -1.62
C ASP A 72 -10.34 10.03 -0.27
N TYR A 73 -10.27 8.71 -0.26
CA TYR A 73 -9.88 7.91 0.91
C TYR A 73 -8.45 8.24 1.36
N ILE A 74 -7.50 8.33 0.43
CA ILE A 74 -6.10 8.62 0.72
C ILE A 74 -5.95 10.00 1.35
N TYR A 75 -6.64 11.03 0.86
CA TYR A 75 -6.60 12.36 1.48
C TYR A 75 -7.03 12.35 2.95
N LYS A 76 -8.14 11.70 3.26
CA LYS A 76 -8.62 11.55 4.65
C LYS A 76 -7.60 10.80 5.51
N SER A 77 -6.96 9.79 4.93
CA SER A 77 -5.95 8.99 5.61
C SER A 77 -4.65 9.77 5.85
N ILE A 78 -4.22 10.62 4.92
CA ILE A 78 -3.09 11.53 5.09
C ILE A 78 -3.34 12.48 6.26
N GLU A 79 -4.54 13.07 6.36
CA GLU A 79 -4.90 13.94 7.48
C GLU A 79 -4.90 13.19 8.81
N HIS A 80 -5.33 11.94 8.82
CA HIS A 80 -5.25 11.10 10.03
C HIS A 80 -3.79 10.81 10.41
N ILE A 81 -2.94 10.47 9.46
CA ILE A 81 -1.51 10.23 9.71
C ILE A 81 -0.83 11.51 10.24
N LYS A 82 -1.08 12.67 9.65
CA LYS A 82 -0.48 13.95 10.08
C LYS A 82 -0.82 14.31 11.53
N LYS A 83 -1.95 13.86 12.04
CA LYS A 83 -2.36 14.07 13.46
C LYS A 83 -1.66 13.12 14.42
N ASN A 84 -1.19 11.96 13.97
CA ASN A 84 -0.69 10.89 14.83
C ASN A 84 0.81 10.58 14.64
N VAL A 85 1.41 11.10 13.58
CA VAL A 85 2.82 10.85 13.22
C VAL A 85 3.52 12.18 13.00
N GLU A 86 4.62 12.39 13.70
CA GLU A 86 5.42 13.62 13.57
C GLU A 86 6.16 13.64 12.22
N LYS A 87 5.99 14.71 11.45
CA LYS A 87 6.67 14.94 10.16
C LYS A 87 6.65 13.69 9.25
N PRO A 88 5.48 13.15 8.91
CA PRO A 88 5.38 11.99 8.07
C PRO A 88 5.86 12.30 6.65
N LYS A 89 6.53 11.34 6.01
CA LYS A 89 6.93 11.40 4.61
C LYS A 89 6.22 10.31 3.83
N PHE A 90 5.51 10.70 2.78
CA PHE A 90 4.65 9.81 2.02
C PHE A 90 5.38 9.26 0.79
N PHE A 91 5.30 7.96 0.58
CA PHE A 91 5.88 7.27 -0.57
C PHE A 91 4.75 6.63 -1.36
N ILE A 92 4.63 7.00 -2.63
CA ILE A 92 3.49 6.63 -3.47
C ILE A 92 3.93 5.64 -4.54
N TRP A 93 3.31 4.48 -4.54
CA TRP A 93 3.41 3.47 -5.59
C TRP A 93 2.13 3.42 -6.41
N SER A 94 2.28 3.25 -7.71
CA SER A 94 1.15 3.02 -8.62
C SER A 94 1.58 2.15 -9.80
N ASN A 95 0.63 1.45 -10.39
CA ASN A 95 0.81 0.80 -11.68
C ASN A 95 0.93 1.79 -12.83
N ASP A 96 0.44 3.01 -12.63
CA ASP A 96 0.55 4.13 -13.56
C ASP A 96 0.71 5.42 -12.74
N LEU A 97 1.84 6.10 -12.91
CA LEU A 97 2.14 7.37 -12.21
C LEU A 97 1.66 8.59 -13.00
N SER A 98 1.20 8.40 -14.24
CA SER A 98 0.66 9.49 -15.04
C SER A 98 -0.53 10.16 -14.30
N ASN A 99 -0.60 11.47 -14.37
CA ASN A 99 -1.65 12.29 -13.76
C ASN A 99 -1.73 12.27 -12.21
N LEU A 100 -0.92 11.48 -11.50
CA LEU A 100 -0.95 11.45 -10.03
C LEU A 100 -0.29 12.68 -9.40
N SER A 101 0.68 13.30 -10.06
CA SER A 101 1.36 14.50 -9.56
C SER A 101 0.43 15.69 -9.36
N GLY A 102 -0.72 15.73 -10.03
CA GLY A 102 -1.75 16.76 -9.85
C GLY A 102 -2.60 16.56 -8.58
N TYR A 103 -2.56 15.39 -7.99
CA TYR A 103 -3.36 15.06 -6.79
C TYR A 103 -2.59 15.22 -5.47
N PHE A 104 -1.25 15.15 -5.50
CA PHE A 104 -0.46 15.11 -4.26
C PHE A 104 0.63 16.17 -4.24
N ASN A 105 0.84 16.77 -3.06
CA ASN A 105 1.92 17.73 -2.85
C ASN A 105 3.28 17.04 -2.98
N GLN A 106 4.09 17.48 -3.95
CA GLN A 106 5.40 16.88 -4.25
C GLN A 106 6.46 17.18 -3.17
N ASP A 107 6.25 18.17 -2.31
CA ASP A 107 7.15 18.45 -1.19
C ASP A 107 7.01 17.42 -0.07
N GLU A 108 5.80 16.85 0.09
CA GLU A 108 5.50 15.85 1.11
C GLU A 108 5.51 14.41 0.56
N CYS A 109 5.34 14.25 -0.75
CA CYS A 109 5.13 12.96 -1.40
C CYS A 109 6.27 12.63 -2.38
N ILE A 110 6.82 11.45 -2.25
CA ILE A 110 7.80 10.86 -3.18
C ILE A 110 7.09 9.81 -4.03
N PHE A 111 7.06 10.02 -5.33
CA PHE A 111 6.58 9.00 -6.27
C PHE A 111 7.68 7.98 -6.55
N ILE A 112 7.37 6.71 -6.35
CA ILE A 112 8.32 5.62 -6.57
C ILE A 112 8.24 5.19 -8.02
N ASP A 113 9.24 5.60 -8.80
CA ASP A 113 9.39 5.23 -10.21
C ASP A 113 10.53 4.20 -10.35
N ASN A 114 10.17 2.94 -10.29
CA ASN A 114 11.07 1.80 -10.44
C ASN A 114 10.98 1.17 -11.84
N LYS A 115 11.10 1.96 -12.89
CA LYS A 115 10.93 1.52 -14.31
C LYS A 115 11.71 0.27 -14.69
N GLN A 116 12.79 -0.05 -14.00
CA GLN A 116 13.66 -1.19 -14.31
C GLN A 116 13.50 -2.35 -13.30
N ASN A 117 12.68 -2.19 -12.27
CA ASN A 117 12.66 -3.12 -11.16
C ASN A 117 11.40 -3.99 -11.15
N LYS A 118 11.62 -5.23 -10.77
CA LYS A 118 10.56 -6.22 -10.60
C LYS A 118 9.65 -5.80 -9.45
N SER A 119 8.37 -6.12 -9.54
CA SER A 119 7.36 -5.90 -8.47
C SER A 119 7.79 -6.39 -7.08
N VAL A 120 8.73 -7.31 -7.02
CA VAL A 120 9.39 -7.76 -5.78
C VAL A 120 10.14 -6.62 -5.08
N ASN A 121 10.82 -5.73 -5.82
CA ASN A 121 11.52 -4.58 -5.21
C ASN A 121 10.55 -3.55 -4.65
N ASP A 122 9.42 -3.32 -5.32
CA ASP A 122 8.37 -2.46 -4.80
C ASP A 122 7.77 -3.04 -3.53
N PHE A 123 7.48 -4.35 -3.52
CA PHE A 123 6.98 -5.04 -2.34
C PHE A 123 7.94 -4.91 -1.15
N TYR A 124 9.25 -5.06 -1.40
CA TYR A 124 10.28 -4.89 -0.39
C TYR A 124 10.34 -3.46 0.14
N LEU A 125 10.36 -2.46 -0.75
CA LEU A 125 10.45 -1.05 -0.37
C LEU A 125 9.26 -0.60 0.47
N PHE A 126 8.04 -0.89 0.05
CA PHE A 126 6.90 -0.44 0.84
C PHE A 126 6.73 -1.22 2.15
N ASN A 127 7.20 -2.47 2.22
CA ASN A 127 7.23 -3.22 3.47
C ASN A 127 8.18 -2.60 4.51
N PHE A 128 9.21 -1.85 4.08
CA PHE A 128 10.08 -1.11 4.98
C PHE A 128 9.48 0.18 5.54
N CYS A 129 8.39 0.67 5.00
CA CYS A 129 7.74 1.85 5.55
C CYS A 129 7.25 1.58 6.98
N LYS A 130 7.21 2.65 7.78
CA LYS A 130 6.80 2.57 9.18
C LYS A 130 5.29 2.50 9.34
N HIS A 131 4.54 3.14 8.43
CA HIS A 131 3.08 3.23 8.44
C HIS A 131 2.51 2.98 7.05
N PHE A 132 1.20 2.70 6.96
CA PHE A 132 0.56 2.22 5.73
C PHE A 132 -0.81 2.86 5.54
N ILE A 133 -1.02 3.52 4.40
CA ILE A 133 -2.34 3.85 3.86
C ILE A 133 -2.62 2.81 2.79
N VAL A 134 -3.33 1.75 3.17
CA VAL A 134 -3.44 0.53 2.36
C VAL A 134 -4.45 0.73 1.24
N GLY A 135 -3.98 0.70 0.00
CA GLY A 135 -4.85 0.68 -1.17
C GLY A 135 -5.67 -0.62 -1.26
N PRO A 136 -6.83 -0.60 -1.94
CA PRO A 136 -7.71 -1.75 -2.06
C PRO A 136 -7.16 -2.80 -3.04
N THR A 137 -5.99 -3.36 -2.71
CA THR A 137 -5.29 -4.40 -3.46
C THR A 137 -4.66 -5.42 -2.52
N SER A 138 -4.66 -6.70 -2.91
CA SER A 138 -4.00 -7.76 -2.14
C SER A 138 -2.49 -7.55 -2.02
N PHE A 139 -1.86 -6.96 -3.05
CA PHE A 139 -0.42 -6.70 -3.06
C PHE A 139 -0.01 -5.75 -1.91
N HIS A 140 -0.70 -4.64 -1.75
CA HIS A 140 -0.41 -3.68 -0.67
C HIS A 140 -0.88 -4.18 0.70
N TRP A 141 -2.01 -4.91 0.72
CA TRP A 141 -2.51 -5.59 1.92
C TRP A 141 -1.43 -6.51 2.53
N TRP A 142 -0.85 -7.39 1.71
CA TRP A 142 0.21 -8.30 2.16
C TRP A 142 1.46 -7.57 2.65
N GLY A 143 1.88 -6.50 1.97
CA GLY A 143 3.02 -5.71 2.41
C GLY A 143 2.83 -5.06 3.78
N ALA A 144 1.66 -4.50 4.03
CA ALA A 144 1.32 -3.92 5.33
C ALA A 144 1.18 -5.01 6.40
N TRP A 145 0.58 -6.15 6.06
CA TRP A 145 0.36 -7.26 6.99
C TRP A 145 1.67 -7.94 7.43
N LEU A 146 2.58 -8.16 6.50
CA LEU A 146 3.88 -8.78 6.75
C LEU A 146 4.90 -7.87 7.46
N ASN A 147 4.64 -6.58 7.56
CA ASN A 147 5.51 -5.67 8.27
C ASN A 147 5.45 -5.92 9.78
N GLU A 148 6.62 -6.04 10.42
CA GLU A 148 6.75 -6.41 11.83
C GLU A 148 6.84 -5.22 12.80
N ASN A 149 6.73 -3.96 12.32
CA ASN A 149 6.77 -2.80 13.19
C ASN A 149 5.54 -2.81 14.15
N PRO A 150 5.73 -2.94 15.47
CA PRO A 150 4.63 -3.00 16.42
C PRO A 150 3.88 -1.67 16.56
N ASN A 151 4.53 -0.56 16.18
CA ASN A 151 3.97 0.80 16.29
C ASN A 151 3.40 1.28 14.95
N LYS A 152 3.25 0.40 13.97
CA LYS A 152 2.70 0.79 12.67
C LYS A 152 1.24 1.21 12.79
N ILE A 153 0.88 2.26 12.09
CA ILE A 153 -0.50 2.63 11.80
C ILE A 153 -0.82 2.07 10.41
N CYS A 154 -1.80 1.19 10.34
CA CYS A 154 -2.36 0.72 9.07
C CYS A 154 -3.76 1.31 8.92
N ILE A 155 -3.99 2.04 7.83
CA ILE A 155 -5.30 2.60 7.51
C ILE A 155 -5.86 1.85 6.32
N ARG A 156 -7.13 1.50 6.38
CA ARG A 156 -7.88 0.84 5.30
C ARG A 156 -9.10 1.65 4.90
N PRO A 157 -9.58 1.52 3.67
CA PRO A 157 -10.82 2.18 3.28
C PRO A 157 -12.03 1.50 3.93
N LEU A 158 -13.00 2.32 4.37
CA LEU A 158 -14.26 1.84 4.94
C LEU A 158 -15.14 1.17 3.86
N ASN A 159 -15.27 1.84 2.71
CA ASN A 159 -16.25 1.50 1.68
C ASN A 159 -15.64 0.91 0.40
N LEU A 160 -14.34 0.65 0.37
CA LEU A 160 -13.65 0.05 -0.77
C LEU A 160 -13.13 -1.33 -0.38
N ASN A 161 -13.91 -2.35 -0.67
CA ASN A 161 -13.48 -3.74 -0.49
C ASN A 161 -13.22 -4.36 -1.87
N PRO A 162 -11.99 -4.81 -2.17
CA PRO A 162 -11.67 -5.44 -3.45
C PRO A 162 -12.18 -6.89 -3.56
N SER A 163 -12.69 -7.43 -2.47
CA SER A 163 -13.19 -8.79 -2.30
C SER A 163 -14.68 -8.78 -1.91
N ASN A 164 -15.36 -9.90 -2.17
CA ASN A 164 -16.70 -10.14 -1.62
C ASN A 164 -16.66 -10.65 -0.16
N ASN A 165 -15.47 -10.85 0.41
CA ASN A 165 -15.31 -11.31 1.78
C ASN A 165 -15.40 -10.13 2.75
N ILE A 166 -16.37 -10.19 3.67
CA ILE A 166 -16.56 -9.16 4.70
C ILE A 166 -15.34 -9.03 5.63
N ASP A 167 -14.61 -10.13 5.82
CA ASP A 167 -13.42 -10.21 6.69
C ASP A 167 -12.11 -9.90 5.93
N PHE A 168 -12.18 -9.30 4.75
CA PHE A 168 -11.00 -8.98 3.94
C PHE A 168 -10.00 -8.10 4.70
N TRP A 169 -10.51 -7.10 5.41
CA TRP A 169 -9.66 -6.17 6.15
C TRP A 169 -9.40 -6.64 7.58
N PRO A 170 -8.15 -6.64 8.06
CA PRO A 170 -7.83 -6.89 9.45
C PRO A 170 -8.58 -5.94 10.40
N GLU A 171 -9.11 -6.50 11.49
CA GLU A 171 -9.95 -5.74 12.44
C GLU A 171 -9.18 -4.63 13.16
N ASN A 172 -7.86 -4.80 13.35
CA ASN A 172 -7.00 -3.84 14.02
C ASN A 172 -6.50 -2.71 13.11
N TRP A 173 -6.89 -2.69 11.83
CA TRP A 173 -6.55 -1.58 10.93
C TRP A 173 -7.59 -0.45 11.05
N VAL A 174 -7.09 0.79 11.11
CA VAL A 174 -7.93 1.98 11.19
C VAL A 174 -8.78 2.10 9.93
N SER A 175 -10.08 2.23 10.09
CA SER A 175 -11.05 2.32 9.00
C SER A 175 -11.41 3.78 8.74
N ILE A 176 -11.22 4.30 7.53
CA ILE A 176 -11.53 5.67 7.10
C ILE A 176 -12.36 5.69 5.81
#